data_95530833957fbf43131bf7f98513e334
#
_entry.id   95530833957fbf43131bf7f98513e334
#
_cell.length_a   1.000
_cell.length_b   1.000
_cell.length_c   1.000
_cell.angle_alpha   90.00
_cell.angle_beta   90.00
_cell.angle_gamma   90.00
#
_symmetry.space_group_name_H-M   'P 1'
#
loop_
_entity.id
_entity.type
_entity.pdbx_description
1 polymer ?
#
loop_
_entity_poly.entity_id
_entity_poly.type
_entity_poly.pdbx_seq_one_letter_code
_entity_poly.pdbx_strand_id
1 'polypeptide(L)'
;AMLSRFGHKLRVAIDGKEYTGTYMMAAICNGGYYGGGYQAAPYAAMDDGLLDIVLVKPISRIQVAGILAKYKAGRHMQDADTIVPEFRSFMTFYRARSVEMQVLDNRPIIATIDGECAPVMELKAEVLPSALNVLLPQPACSSAVIRGQYECPLQAKVR
;
A
#
# COMPACT_ATOMS: atom_id res chain seq x y z
N ALA A 1 -31.42 0.15 13.39
CA ALA A 1 -30.62 -0.48 12.35
C ALA A 1 -29.52 0.47 11.93
N MET A 2 -28.33 0.31 12.48
CA MET A 2 -27.18 1.16 12.19
C MET A 2 -26.57 0.71 10.87
N LEU A 3 -26.95 1.38 9.79
CA LEU A 3 -26.17 1.46 8.57
C LEU A 3 -24.99 2.42 8.84
N SER A 4 -23.96 1.96 9.55
CA SER A 4 -22.73 2.72 9.63
C SER A 4 -22.18 2.87 8.21
N ARG A 5 -22.09 4.11 7.75
CA ARG A 5 -21.44 4.40 6.45
C ARG A 5 -19.99 3.96 6.54
N PHE A 6 -19.67 2.85 5.89
CA PHE A 6 -18.29 2.42 5.74
C PHE A 6 -17.58 3.41 4.81
N GLY A 7 -16.61 4.13 5.35
CA GLY A 7 -15.78 5.04 4.61
C GLY A 7 -15.93 6.51 4.98
N HIS A 8 -14.93 7.28 4.61
CA HIS A 8 -14.81 8.72 4.80
C HIS A 8 -14.72 9.41 3.46
N LYS A 9 -15.32 10.61 3.36
CA LYS A 9 -15.13 11.45 2.19
C LYS A 9 -13.78 12.15 2.32
N LEU A 10 -12.87 11.83 1.39
CA LEU A 10 -11.50 12.34 1.37
C LEU A 10 -11.22 13.13 0.11
N ARG A 11 -10.38 14.15 0.24
CA ARG A 11 -9.57 14.69 -0.83
C ARG A 11 -8.19 14.02 -0.73
N VAL A 12 -7.72 13.47 -1.83
CA VAL A 12 -6.43 12.78 -1.92
C VAL A 12 -5.65 13.44 -3.05
N ALA A 13 -4.51 14.05 -2.73
CA ALA A 13 -3.57 14.58 -3.71
C ALA A 13 -2.41 13.60 -3.86
N ILE A 14 -2.15 13.14 -5.07
CA ILE A 14 -1.09 12.19 -5.42
C ILE A 14 -0.16 12.90 -6.40
N ASP A 15 1.06 13.18 -5.99
CA ASP A 15 2.03 14.03 -6.73
C ASP A 15 1.36 15.32 -7.25
N GLY A 16 0.55 15.97 -6.39
CA GLY A 16 -0.16 17.21 -6.68
C GLY A 16 -1.45 17.03 -7.50
N LYS A 17 -1.77 15.85 -8.01
CA LYS A 17 -3.04 15.60 -8.70
C LYS A 17 -4.14 15.22 -7.72
N GLU A 18 -5.21 16.01 -7.69
CA GLU A 18 -6.29 15.86 -6.72
C GLU A 18 -7.38 14.88 -7.19
N TYR A 19 -7.85 14.08 -6.24
CA TYR A 19 -8.97 13.16 -6.37
C TYR A 19 -9.90 13.35 -5.17
N THR A 20 -11.19 13.39 -5.40
CA THR A 20 -12.18 13.43 -4.31
C THR A 20 -13.08 12.20 -4.40
N GLY A 21 -13.23 11.50 -3.29
CA GLY A 21 -14.04 10.29 -3.25
C GLY A 21 -14.36 9.84 -1.84
N THR A 22 -15.16 8.77 -1.74
CA THR A 22 -15.38 8.08 -0.47
C THR A 22 -14.54 6.82 -0.47
N TYR A 23 -13.73 6.67 0.57
CA TYR A 23 -12.82 5.53 0.73
C TYR A 23 -13.02 4.87 2.09
N MET A 24 -12.99 3.56 2.12
CA MET A 24 -13.05 2.78 3.36
C MET A 24 -11.65 2.40 3.87
N MET A 25 -10.67 2.39 2.98
CA MET A 25 -9.29 2.09 3.30
C MET A 25 -8.36 2.80 2.31
N ALA A 26 -7.23 3.26 2.82
CA ALA A 26 -6.08 3.68 2.05
C ALA A 26 -4.85 3.00 2.63
N ALA A 27 -4.09 2.27 1.81
CA ALA A 27 -2.78 1.76 2.19
C ALA A 27 -1.72 2.53 1.41
N ILE A 28 -0.76 3.10 2.15
CA ILE A 28 0.39 3.82 1.60
C ILE A 28 1.60 2.99 1.98
N CYS A 29 2.24 2.39 1.01
CA CYS A 29 3.24 1.36 1.21
C CYS A 29 4.58 1.76 0.59
N ASN A 30 5.67 1.56 1.32
CA ASN A 30 7.04 1.58 0.79
C ASN A 30 7.62 0.15 0.67
N GLY A 31 6.88 -0.84 1.17
CA GLY A 31 7.23 -2.25 1.11
C GLY A 31 6.00 -3.12 0.88
N GLY A 32 6.20 -4.38 0.48
CA GLY A 32 5.11 -5.26 0.05
C GLY A 32 4.11 -5.66 1.13
N TYR A 33 4.52 -5.68 2.40
CA TYR A 33 3.76 -6.26 3.50
C TYR A 33 3.48 -5.26 4.61
N TYR A 34 2.33 -5.40 5.26
CA TYR A 34 2.00 -4.75 6.52
C TYR A 34 1.34 -5.73 7.52
N GLY A 35 1.02 -5.27 8.72
CA GLY A 35 0.55 -6.05 9.87
C GLY A 35 -0.24 -7.32 9.57
N GLY A 36 0.11 -8.42 10.24
CA GLY A 36 -0.55 -9.72 10.08
C GLY A 36 -0.25 -10.45 8.76
N GLY A 37 0.79 -10.03 8.01
CA GLY A 37 1.20 -10.65 6.75
C GLY A 37 0.28 -10.33 5.55
N TYR A 38 -0.36 -9.16 5.57
CA TYR A 38 -1.10 -8.66 4.42
C TYR A 38 -0.15 -8.08 3.38
N GLN A 39 -0.29 -8.52 2.14
CA GLN A 39 0.52 -8.10 1.01
C GLN A 39 -0.21 -7.03 0.20
N ALA A 40 -0.24 -5.79 0.73
CA ALA A 40 -1.00 -4.70 0.11
C ALA A 40 -0.38 -4.21 -1.21
N ALA A 41 0.94 -4.26 -1.32
CA ALA A 41 1.70 -3.84 -2.49
C ALA A 41 2.71 -4.93 -2.88
N PRO A 42 2.25 -6.03 -3.52
CA PRO A 42 3.08 -7.22 -3.75
C PRO A 42 4.32 -6.96 -4.62
N TYR A 43 4.33 -5.88 -5.36
CA TYR A 43 5.44 -5.50 -6.25
C TYR A 43 6.19 -4.25 -5.78
N ALA A 44 5.94 -3.78 -4.54
CA ALA A 44 6.64 -2.63 -3.99
C ALA A 44 8.14 -2.89 -3.89
N ALA A 45 8.93 -1.90 -4.29
CA ALA A 45 10.38 -1.88 -4.16
C ALA A 45 10.79 -0.73 -3.22
N MET A 46 11.50 -1.04 -2.13
CA MET A 46 11.82 -0.05 -1.08
C MET A 46 12.88 0.97 -1.51
N ASP A 47 13.52 0.77 -2.65
CA ASP A 47 14.64 1.58 -3.16
C ASP A 47 14.36 2.29 -4.49
N ASP A 48 13.12 2.20 -5.00
CA ASP A 48 12.72 2.84 -6.27
C ASP A 48 12.30 4.31 -6.12
N GLY A 49 12.21 4.80 -4.88
CA GLY A 49 11.83 6.19 -4.58
C GLY A 49 10.35 6.48 -4.79
N LEU A 50 9.48 5.47 -4.74
CA LEU A 50 8.04 5.58 -4.89
C LEU A 50 7.30 4.96 -3.72
N LEU A 51 6.10 5.45 -3.47
CA LEU A 51 5.09 4.85 -2.60
C LEU A 51 4.07 4.14 -3.47
N ASP A 52 3.69 2.94 -3.07
CA ASP A 52 2.57 2.21 -3.64
C ASP A 52 1.30 2.53 -2.85
N ILE A 53 0.29 3.12 -3.50
CA ILE A 53 -0.90 3.66 -2.88
C ILE A 53 -2.11 2.87 -3.36
N VAL A 54 -2.76 2.16 -2.43
CA VAL A 54 -3.99 1.40 -2.70
C VAL A 54 -5.16 2.12 -2.05
N LEU A 55 -6.12 2.59 -2.84
CA LEU A 55 -7.35 3.23 -2.37
C LEU A 55 -8.52 2.30 -2.59
N VAL A 56 -9.29 2.03 -1.54
CA VAL A 56 -10.45 1.13 -1.59
C VAL A 56 -11.73 1.90 -1.31
N LYS A 57 -12.66 1.88 -2.25
CA LYS A 57 -14.01 2.43 -2.09
C LYS A 57 -14.85 1.55 -1.18
N PRO A 58 -15.91 2.09 -0.55
CA PRO A 58 -16.81 1.29 0.27
C PRO A 58 -17.44 0.12 -0.49
N ILE A 59 -17.30 -1.07 0.08
CA ILE A 59 -17.95 -2.30 -0.40
C ILE A 59 -18.68 -2.96 0.76
N SER A 60 -19.58 -3.91 0.47
CA SER A 60 -20.33 -4.63 1.48
C SER A 60 -19.45 -5.58 2.30
N ARG A 61 -19.88 -5.90 3.53
CA ARG A 61 -19.15 -6.85 4.39
C ARG A 61 -18.99 -8.22 3.75
N ILE A 62 -19.98 -8.65 2.98
CA ILE A 62 -19.95 -9.93 2.26
C ILE A 62 -18.86 -9.89 1.18
N GLN A 63 -18.76 -8.78 0.43
CA GLN A 63 -17.70 -8.60 -0.55
C GLN A 63 -16.32 -8.57 0.12
N VAL A 64 -16.18 -7.86 1.26
CA VAL A 64 -14.92 -7.87 2.03
C VAL A 64 -14.51 -9.30 2.38
N ALA A 65 -15.44 -10.10 2.96
CA ALA A 65 -15.16 -11.49 3.32
C ALA A 65 -14.72 -12.34 2.10
N GLY A 66 -15.35 -12.12 0.94
CA GLY A 66 -15.04 -12.86 -0.28
C GLY A 66 -13.66 -12.54 -0.89
N ILE A 67 -13.17 -11.30 -0.69
CA ILE A 67 -11.91 -10.86 -1.31
C ILE A 67 -10.72 -10.85 -0.35
N LEU A 68 -10.97 -10.93 0.96
CA LEU A 68 -9.96 -10.72 2.01
C LEU A 68 -8.75 -11.66 1.87
N ALA A 69 -9.01 -12.95 1.60
CA ALA A 69 -7.95 -13.93 1.41
C ALA A 69 -7.10 -13.64 0.16
N LYS A 70 -7.72 -13.20 -0.93
CA LYS A 70 -7.03 -12.80 -2.16
C LYS A 70 -6.20 -11.54 -1.94
N TYR A 71 -6.77 -10.55 -1.24
CA TYR A 71 -6.08 -9.32 -0.89
C TYR A 71 -4.87 -9.60 0.03
N LYS A 72 -5.06 -10.42 1.08
CA LYS A 72 -3.98 -10.83 1.98
C LYS A 72 -2.81 -11.48 1.24
N ALA A 73 -3.11 -12.28 0.22
CA ALA A 73 -2.12 -12.98 -0.59
C ALA A 73 -1.56 -12.15 -1.76
N GLY A 74 -1.86 -10.85 -1.85
CA GLY A 74 -1.39 -9.97 -2.92
C GLY A 74 -2.05 -10.22 -4.29
N ARG A 75 -3.06 -11.10 -4.38
CA ARG A 75 -3.68 -11.51 -5.65
C ARG A 75 -4.64 -10.48 -6.24
N HIS A 76 -4.71 -9.28 -5.69
CA HIS A 76 -5.45 -8.15 -6.24
C HIS A 76 -4.64 -7.38 -7.30
N MET A 77 -3.32 -7.59 -7.36
CA MET A 77 -2.45 -7.05 -8.40
C MET A 77 -2.09 -8.14 -9.40
N GLN A 78 -2.11 -7.78 -10.68
CA GLN A 78 -1.67 -8.65 -11.78
C GLN A 78 -0.18 -8.48 -12.05
N ASP A 79 0.30 -7.24 -11.96
CA ASP A 79 1.68 -6.81 -12.13
C ASP A 79 1.92 -5.55 -11.29
N ALA A 80 3.06 -4.89 -11.44
CA ALA A 80 3.47 -3.74 -10.63
C ALA A 80 2.52 -2.54 -10.70
N ASP A 81 1.75 -2.40 -11.77
CA ASP A 81 0.91 -1.22 -12.03
C ASP A 81 -0.57 -1.56 -12.27
N THR A 82 -0.90 -2.85 -12.36
CA THR A 82 -2.21 -3.29 -12.84
C THR A 82 -2.99 -4.05 -11.79
N ILE A 83 -4.18 -3.54 -11.45
CA ILE A 83 -5.16 -4.25 -10.61
C ILE A 83 -5.89 -5.31 -11.45
N VAL A 84 -6.06 -6.51 -10.90
CA VAL A 84 -6.88 -7.58 -11.45
C VAL A 84 -8.31 -7.09 -11.71
N PRO A 85 -8.96 -7.44 -12.82
CA PRO A 85 -10.29 -6.93 -13.20
C PRO A 85 -11.35 -7.03 -12.11
N GLU A 86 -11.34 -8.09 -11.32
CA GLU A 86 -12.27 -8.33 -10.21
C GLU A 86 -12.28 -7.20 -9.17
N PHE A 87 -11.15 -6.52 -8.96
CA PHE A 87 -10.99 -5.47 -7.94
C PHE A 87 -11.18 -4.05 -8.49
N ARG A 88 -11.11 -3.83 -9.80
CA ARG A 88 -11.10 -2.49 -10.43
C ARG A 88 -12.33 -1.63 -10.14
N SER A 89 -13.48 -2.24 -9.84
CA SER A 89 -14.72 -1.49 -9.57
C SER A 89 -14.67 -0.69 -8.27
N PHE A 90 -13.88 -1.15 -7.28
CA PHE A 90 -13.80 -0.55 -5.95
C PHE A 90 -12.37 -0.26 -5.46
N MET A 91 -11.35 -0.68 -6.19
CA MET A 91 -9.94 -0.48 -5.84
C MET A 91 -9.23 0.30 -6.93
N THR A 92 -8.39 1.26 -6.53
CA THR A 92 -7.47 1.97 -7.43
C THR A 92 -6.07 1.90 -6.85
N PHE A 93 -5.07 1.86 -7.73
CA PHE A 93 -3.67 1.79 -7.40
C PHE A 93 -2.91 2.95 -8.06
N TYR A 94 -1.95 3.51 -7.34
CA TYR A 94 -1.08 4.56 -7.82
C TYR A 94 0.34 4.33 -7.29
N ARG A 95 1.32 4.79 -8.06
CA ARG A 95 2.71 4.91 -7.63
C ARG A 95 3.08 6.38 -7.66
N ALA A 96 3.63 6.92 -6.58
CA ALA A 96 3.91 8.34 -6.45
C ALA A 96 5.02 8.61 -5.43
N ARG A 97 5.58 9.80 -5.47
CA ARG A 97 6.57 10.26 -4.49
C ARG A 97 5.92 10.86 -3.25
N SER A 98 4.71 11.39 -3.40
CA SER A 98 3.99 12.03 -2.32
C SER A 98 2.50 11.75 -2.38
N VAL A 99 1.87 11.69 -1.21
CA VAL A 99 0.41 11.63 -1.07
C VAL A 99 -0.02 12.49 0.11
N GLU A 100 -1.06 13.29 -0.13
CA GLU A 100 -1.71 14.09 0.90
C GLU A 100 -3.18 13.69 0.96
N MET A 101 -3.71 13.51 2.16
CA MET A 101 -5.12 13.17 2.38
C MET A 101 -5.74 14.17 3.33
N GLN A 102 -6.93 14.65 3.01
CA GLN A 102 -7.72 15.52 3.86
C GLN A 102 -9.14 14.98 4.00
N VAL A 103 -9.61 14.91 5.23
CA VAL A 103 -10.97 14.50 5.56
C VAL A 103 -11.96 15.63 5.27
N LEU A 104 -13.03 15.31 4.53
CA LEU A 104 -14.05 16.29 4.12
C LEU A 104 -15.39 16.11 4.86
N ASP A 105 -15.57 15.04 5.63
CA ASP A 105 -16.82 14.72 6.33
C ASP A 105 -16.79 15.01 7.83
N ASN A 106 -15.80 15.78 8.30
CA ASN A 106 -15.61 16.20 9.69
C ASN A 106 -15.53 15.05 10.72
N ARG A 107 -15.20 13.84 10.28
CA ARG A 107 -15.00 12.67 11.14
C ARG A 107 -13.55 12.20 10.98
N PRO A 108 -12.73 12.20 12.05
CA PRO A 108 -11.34 11.79 11.93
C PRO A 108 -11.24 10.36 11.39
N ILE A 109 -10.27 10.12 10.53
CA ILE A 109 -9.84 8.78 10.14
C ILE A 109 -8.83 8.25 11.15
N ILE A 110 -8.74 6.93 11.28
CA ILE A 110 -7.67 6.31 12.08
C ILE A 110 -6.50 6.03 11.15
N ALA A 111 -5.41 6.75 11.34
CA ALA A 111 -4.14 6.45 10.71
C ALA A 111 -3.37 5.44 11.56
N THR A 112 -2.76 4.46 10.92
CA THR A 112 -1.89 3.48 11.57
C THR A 112 -0.51 3.57 10.92
N ILE A 113 0.49 3.93 11.71
CA ILE A 113 1.88 4.06 11.28
C ILE A 113 2.72 3.18 12.22
N ASP A 114 3.44 2.20 11.66
CA ASP A 114 4.28 1.24 12.42
C ASP A 114 3.57 0.56 13.60
N GLY A 115 2.27 0.34 13.47
CA GLY A 115 1.44 -0.30 14.51
C GLY A 115 0.80 0.68 15.51
N GLU A 116 1.16 1.95 15.51
CA GLU A 116 0.54 2.98 16.34
C GLU A 116 -0.65 3.61 15.62
N CYS A 117 -1.77 3.73 16.33
CA CYS A 117 -3.02 4.25 15.78
C CYS A 117 -3.32 5.63 16.34
N ALA A 118 -3.63 6.60 15.49
CA ALA A 118 -4.05 7.94 15.89
C ALA A 118 -5.22 8.43 15.02
N PRO A 119 -6.19 9.18 15.62
CA PRO A 119 -7.21 9.89 14.87
C PRO A 119 -6.59 11.13 14.21
N VAL A 120 -6.80 11.27 12.89
CA VAL A 120 -6.27 12.40 12.12
C VAL A 120 -7.34 12.95 11.17
N MET A 121 -7.25 14.27 10.88
CA MET A 121 -8.08 14.94 9.88
C MET A 121 -7.35 15.14 8.56
N GLU A 122 -6.03 15.07 8.62
CA GLU A 122 -5.15 15.16 7.45
C GLU A 122 -3.93 14.29 7.65
N LEU A 123 -3.35 13.83 6.55
CA LEU A 123 -2.14 13.01 6.55
C LEU A 123 -1.34 13.38 5.30
N LYS A 124 -0.04 13.50 5.48
CA LYS A 124 0.93 13.62 4.38
C LYS A 124 1.98 12.52 4.52
N ALA A 125 2.26 11.85 3.41
CA ALA A 125 3.39 10.93 3.30
C ALA A 125 4.21 11.28 2.06
N GLU A 126 5.53 11.20 2.22
CA GLU A 126 6.50 11.54 1.18
C GLU A 126 7.69 10.58 1.27
N VAL A 127 8.19 10.13 0.12
CA VAL A 127 9.41 9.33 0.09
C VAL A 127 10.62 10.23 0.34
N LEU A 128 11.45 9.82 1.28
CA LEU A 128 12.79 10.37 1.48
C LEU A 128 13.82 9.40 0.88
N PRO A 129 14.31 9.65 -0.34
CA PRO A 129 15.20 8.71 -1.01
C PRO A 129 16.48 8.49 -0.20
N SER A 130 16.87 7.22 -0.07
CA SER A 130 18.13 6.82 0.61
C SER A 130 18.28 7.33 2.05
N ALA A 131 17.16 7.57 2.76
CA ALA A 131 17.16 8.10 4.12
C ALA A 131 17.70 7.12 5.17
N LEU A 132 17.66 5.81 4.88
CA LEU A 132 18.12 4.75 5.76
C LEU A 132 19.13 3.84 5.07
N ASN A 133 20.22 3.52 5.77
CA ASN A 133 21.14 2.46 5.37
C ASN A 133 20.76 1.17 6.10
N VAL A 134 20.41 0.12 5.36
CA VAL A 134 20.05 -1.18 5.93
C VAL A 134 21.22 -2.16 5.68
N LEU A 135 21.71 -2.77 6.77
CA LEU A 135 22.66 -3.86 6.69
C LEU A 135 21.90 -5.17 6.47
N LEU A 136 22.08 -5.75 5.31
CA LEU A 136 21.54 -7.08 5.02
C LEU A 136 22.62 -8.14 5.25
N PRO A 137 22.29 -9.29 5.90
CA PRO A 137 23.22 -10.40 5.98
C PRO A 137 23.51 -10.89 4.54
N GLN A 138 24.78 -11.03 4.20
CA GLN A 138 25.13 -11.69 2.96
C GLN A 138 24.62 -13.13 3.02
N PRO A 139 23.87 -13.60 1.98
CA PRO A 139 23.53 -15.01 1.92
C PRO A 139 24.85 -15.80 1.93
N ALA A 140 25.00 -16.67 2.94
CA ALA A 140 26.13 -17.61 2.97
C ALA A 140 26.10 -18.34 1.62
N CYS A 141 27.23 -18.30 0.91
CA CYS A 141 27.39 -18.98 -0.37
C CYS A 141 27.36 -20.49 -0.13
N SER A 142 26.16 -21.05 0.09
CA SER A 142 25.92 -22.47 0.07
C SER A 142 25.47 -22.84 -1.32
N SER A 143 26.25 -23.69 -1.97
CA SER A 143 26.00 -24.30 -3.28
C SER A 143 24.79 -25.25 -3.29
N ALA A 144 23.66 -24.82 -2.78
CA ALA A 144 22.38 -25.49 -2.88
C ALA A 144 21.45 -24.66 -3.77
N VAL A 145 21.32 -25.09 -5.00
CA VAL A 145 20.35 -24.57 -5.97
C VAL A 145 18.95 -24.81 -5.43
N ILE A 146 18.37 -23.78 -4.78
CA ILE A 146 16.93 -23.71 -4.61
C ILE A 146 16.40 -22.98 -5.85
N ARG A 147 15.85 -23.74 -6.78
CA ARG A 147 15.10 -23.21 -7.92
C ARG A 147 13.80 -22.58 -7.37
N GLY A 148 13.76 -21.26 -7.32
CA GLY A 148 12.58 -20.47 -6.93
C GLY A 148 12.94 -19.00 -7.07
N GLN A 149 12.81 -18.50 -8.26
CA GLN A 149 12.67 -17.13 -8.75
C GLN A 149 12.77 -16.00 -7.67
N TYR A 150 13.97 -15.69 -7.26
CA TYR A 150 14.38 -14.39 -6.78
C TYR A 150 15.73 -14.11 -7.45
N GLU A 151 15.70 -13.47 -8.62
CA GLU A 151 16.89 -12.82 -9.13
C GLU A 151 17.20 -11.67 -8.17
N CYS A 152 18.32 -11.77 -7.48
CA CYS A 152 18.86 -10.73 -6.62
C CYS A 152 19.47 -9.65 -7.53
N PRO A 153 18.90 -8.45 -7.70
CA PRO A 153 19.53 -7.37 -8.42
C PRO A 153 20.43 -6.55 -7.49
N LEU A 154 21.45 -7.17 -6.88
CA LEU A 154 22.43 -6.45 -6.11
C LEU A 154 23.79 -6.51 -6.80
N GLN A 155 23.93 -5.69 -7.85
CA GLN A 155 25.19 -5.04 -8.16
C GLN A 155 25.10 -3.58 -7.74
N ALA A 156 25.06 -3.29 -6.45
CA ALA A 156 25.32 -1.97 -5.92
C ALA A 156 26.83 -1.72 -6.04
N LYS A 157 27.23 -0.95 -7.05
CA LYS A 157 28.56 -0.33 -7.09
C LYS A 157 28.64 0.68 -5.97
N VAL A 158 29.36 0.35 -4.91
CA VAL A 158 29.87 1.32 -3.95
C VAL A 158 30.87 2.23 -4.70
N ARG A 159 30.60 3.51 -4.71
CA ARG A 159 31.59 4.59 -4.88
C ARG A 159 31.47 5.53 -3.71
#